data_7668200edd4dfefa2c2fc3d7f520a33e
#
_entry.id   7668200edd4dfefa2c2fc3d7f520a33e
#
_cell.length_a   1.000
_cell.length_b   1.000
_cell.length_c   1.000
_cell.angle_alpha   90.00
_cell.angle_beta   90.00
_cell.angle_gamma   90.00
#
_symmetry.space_group_name_H-M   'P 1'
#
loop_
_entity.id
_entity.type
_entity.pdbx_description
1 polymer ?
#
loop_
_entity_poly.entity_id
_entity_poly.type
_entity_poly.pdbx_seq_one_letter_code
_entity_poly.pdbx_strand_id
1 'polypeptide(L)'
;KRQDPTAIGSEPILSTDSMSHWRRCMQGHSASNLVPVVAANRVGEERVEPCAENAGQSSSLVFYGSSFITDGCGEIQISMGRQEEGFIAATFDLDQLMEDRLSWGLFRDRRPEMYGKLL
;
A
#
# COMPACT_ATOMS: atom_id res chain seq x y z
N LYS A 1 -6.23 10.29 -5.62
CA LYS A 1 -6.09 10.62 -7.06
C LYS A 1 -6.14 12.13 -7.20
N ARG A 2 -5.07 12.73 -7.69
CA ARG A 2 -5.02 14.19 -7.95
C ARG A 2 -5.92 14.48 -9.15
N GLN A 3 -6.94 15.32 -8.98
CA GLN A 3 -7.69 15.84 -10.12
C GLN A 3 -6.80 16.84 -10.85
N ASP A 4 -6.70 16.71 -12.16
CA ASP A 4 -6.08 17.71 -13.00
C ASP A 4 -7.04 18.90 -13.15
N PRO A 5 -6.71 20.10 -12.64
CA PRO A 5 -7.60 21.25 -12.70
C PRO A 5 -7.75 21.84 -14.12
N THR A 6 -7.03 21.33 -15.11
CA THR A 6 -7.07 21.81 -16.49
C THR A 6 -7.98 20.98 -17.40
N ALA A 7 -8.63 19.93 -16.90
CA ALA A 7 -9.58 19.15 -17.67
C ALA A 7 -10.86 19.96 -17.92
N ILE A 8 -10.84 20.78 -18.96
CA ILE A 8 -12.03 21.42 -19.55
C ILE A 8 -12.73 20.37 -20.39
N GLY A 9 -13.58 19.59 -19.76
CA GLY A 9 -14.38 18.59 -20.44
C GLY A 9 -15.35 17.95 -19.46
N SER A 10 -16.60 17.86 -19.81
CA SER A 10 -17.72 17.36 -19.02
C SER A 10 -17.75 15.84 -18.83
N GLU A 11 -16.63 15.16 -19.04
CA GLU A 11 -16.54 13.72 -18.78
C GLU A 11 -16.48 13.46 -17.27
N PRO A 12 -17.34 12.60 -16.73
CA PRO A 12 -17.30 12.25 -15.32
C PRO A 12 -15.96 11.61 -15.00
N ILE A 13 -15.22 12.19 -14.05
CA ILE A 13 -14.00 11.59 -13.54
C ILE A 13 -14.39 10.29 -12.83
N LEU A 14 -14.10 9.16 -13.45
CA LEU A 14 -14.31 7.86 -12.84
C LEU A 14 -13.48 7.78 -11.57
N SER A 15 -14.15 7.73 -10.41
CA SER A 15 -13.49 7.47 -9.14
C SER A 15 -12.90 6.05 -9.18
N THR A 16 -11.59 5.94 -9.18
CA THR A 16 -10.93 4.64 -9.15
C THR A 16 -10.69 4.23 -7.71
N ASP A 17 -11.31 3.15 -7.29
CA ASP A 17 -10.98 2.50 -6.02
C ASP A 17 -9.67 1.72 -6.16
N SER A 18 -8.58 2.29 -5.66
CA SER A 18 -7.25 1.70 -5.74
C SER A 18 -6.90 0.75 -4.58
N MET A 19 -7.82 0.54 -3.62
CA MET A 19 -7.54 -0.25 -2.42
C MET A 19 -7.03 -1.66 -2.75
N SER A 20 -7.72 -2.37 -3.65
CA SER A 20 -7.34 -3.74 -4.03
C SER A 20 -5.97 -3.80 -4.70
N HIS A 21 -5.66 -2.80 -5.52
CA HIS A 21 -4.34 -2.71 -6.17
C HIS A 21 -3.24 -2.47 -5.14
N TRP A 22 -3.41 -1.46 -4.28
CA TRP A 22 -2.49 -1.15 -3.20
C TRP A 22 -2.22 -2.36 -2.30
N ARG A 23 -3.28 -3.07 -1.88
CA ARG A 23 -3.18 -4.27 -1.03
C ARG A 23 -2.35 -5.36 -1.70
N ARG A 24 -2.61 -5.65 -2.98
CA ARG A 24 -1.85 -6.65 -3.73
C ARG A 24 -0.37 -6.29 -3.87
N CYS A 25 -0.05 -5.02 -4.09
CA CYS A 25 1.33 -4.56 -4.14
C CYS A 25 2.05 -4.82 -2.82
N MET A 26 1.42 -4.49 -1.68
CA MET A 26 2.01 -4.73 -0.35
C MET A 26 2.17 -6.23 -0.05
N GLN A 27 1.17 -7.05 -0.39
CA GLN A 27 1.28 -8.51 -0.29
C GLN A 27 2.38 -9.06 -1.19
N GLY A 28 2.54 -8.53 -2.40
CA GLY A 28 3.64 -8.89 -3.29
C GLY A 28 5.01 -8.58 -2.69
N HIS A 29 5.17 -7.44 -2.03
CA HIS A 29 6.42 -7.13 -1.30
C HIS A 29 6.67 -8.09 -0.15
N SER A 30 5.63 -8.45 0.61
CA SER A 30 5.73 -9.45 1.67
C SER A 30 6.19 -10.80 1.12
N ALA A 31 5.48 -11.33 0.15
CA ALA A 31 5.73 -12.64 -0.45
C ALA A 31 7.11 -12.73 -1.11
N SER A 32 7.50 -11.72 -1.90
CA SER A 32 8.79 -11.74 -2.60
C SER A 32 10.01 -11.55 -1.69
N ASN A 33 9.83 -11.03 -0.49
CA ASN A 33 10.89 -10.87 0.49
C ASN A 33 10.81 -11.86 1.66
N LEU A 34 9.74 -12.66 1.74
CA LEU A 34 9.46 -13.60 2.83
C LEU A 34 9.54 -12.91 4.20
N VAL A 35 8.85 -11.79 4.33
CA VAL A 35 8.76 -11.00 5.57
C VAL A 35 7.35 -10.49 5.78
N PRO A 36 6.87 -10.42 7.02
CA PRO A 36 5.62 -9.74 7.31
C PRO A 36 5.64 -8.27 6.88
N VAL A 37 4.52 -7.78 6.40
CA VAL A 37 4.31 -6.36 6.11
C VAL A 37 3.22 -5.82 7.01
N VAL A 38 3.51 -4.70 7.66
CA VAL A 38 2.54 -3.92 8.42
C VAL A 38 2.23 -2.67 7.63
N ALA A 39 1.02 -2.60 7.08
CA ALA A 39 0.57 -1.50 6.23
C ALA A 39 -0.49 -0.68 6.97
N ALA A 40 -0.11 0.53 7.40
CA ALA A 40 -1.03 1.50 7.99
C ALA A 40 -1.53 2.47 6.91
N ASN A 41 -2.82 2.73 6.90
CA ASN A 41 -3.44 3.68 5.99
C ASN A 41 -4.41 4.58 6.75
N ARG A 42 -4.69 5.74 6.17
CA ARG A 42 -5.60 6.74 6.71
C ARG A 42 -7.05 6.39 6.40
N VAL A 43 -7.95 6.90 7.23
CA VAL A 43 -9.40 6.86 7.03
C VAL A 43 -9.96 8.27 6.95
N GLY A 44 -11.17 8.41 6.42
CA GLY A 44 -11.89 9.67 6.35
C GLY A 44 -11.71 10.45 5.07
N GLU A 45 -12.20 11.67 5.05
CA GLU A 45 -12.14 12.58 3.92
C GLU A 45 -11.32 13.82 4.27
N GLU A 46 -10.42 14.19 3.39
CA GLU A 46 -9.74 15.47 3.43
C GLU A 46 -10.26 16.39 2.34
N ARG A 47 -10.61 17.61 2.72
CA ARG A 47 -11.03 18.66 1.80
C ARG A 47 -10.04 19.82 1.86
N VAL A 48 -9.71 20.32 0.69
CA VAL A 48 -8.93 21.55 0.56
C VAL A 48 -9.86 22.60 0.00
N GLU A 49 -10.14 23.61 0.84
CA GLU A 49 -10.98 24.74 0.45
C GLU A 49 -10.19 25.74 -0.39
N PRO A 50 -10.86 26.43 -1.33
CA PRO A 50 -10.21 27.46 -2.13
C PRO A 50 -9.71 28.63 -1.25
N CYS A 51 -8.44 29.01 -1.41
CA CYS A 51 -7.86 30.16 -0.77
C CYS A 51 -6.82 30.83 -1.71
N ALA A 52 -6.28 31.96 -1.31
CA ALA A 52 -5.31 32.69 -2.13
C ALA A 52 -4.00 31.90 -2.30
N GLU A 53 -3.58 31.17 -1.25
CA GLU A 53 -2.33 30.41 -1.20
C GLU A 53 -2.35 29.19 -2.14
N ASN A 54 -3.54 28.64 -2.44
CA ASN A 54 -3.71 27.50 -3.36
C ASN A 54 -4.26 27.91 -4.72
N ALA A 55 -4.20 29.21 -5.06
CA ALA A 55 -4.71 29.77 -6.33
C ALA A 55 -6.19 29.47 -6.59
N GLY A 56 -7.00 29.39 -5.54
CA GLY A 56 -8.44 29.15 -5.64
C GLY A 56 -8.81 27.69 -5.96
N GLN A 57 -7.88 26.76 -5.87
CA GLN A 57 -8.15 25.35 -6.13
C GLN A 57 -8.87 24.69 -4.95
N SER A 58 -9.80 23.79 -5.27
CA SER A 58 -10.44 22.91 -4.30
C SER A 58 -10.20 21.45 -4.66
N SER A 59 -10.08 20.60 -3.66
CA SER A 59 -9.99 19.15 -3.87
C SER A 59 -10.58 18.40 -2.69
N SER A 60 -11.00 17.17 -2.94
CA SER A 60 -11.47 16.24 -1.93
C SER A 60 -10.84 14.88 -2.18
N LEU A 61 -10.34 14.25 -1.12
CA LEU A 61 -9.73 12.93 -1.16
C LEU A 61 -10.29 12.07 -0.04
N VAL A 62 -10.93 10.95 -0.41
CA VAL A 62 -11.42 9.94 0.53
C VAL A 62 -10.37 8.85 0.67
N PHE A 63 -9.92 8.62 1.91
CA PHE A 63 -9.01 7.55 2.27
C PHE A 63 -9.80 6.30 2.62
N TYR A 64 -9.38 5.16 2.07
CA TYR A 64 -10.09 3.90 2.20
C TYR A 64 -9.62 3.04 3.38
N GLY A 65 -8.79 3.55 4.29
CA GLY A 65 -8.31 2.80 5.44
C GLY A 65 -7.74 1.44 5.06
N SER A 66 -8.38 0.39 5.54
CA SER A 66 -8.03 -1.00 5.19
C SER A 66 -6.61 -1.38 5.57
N SER A 67 -6.11 -0.83 6.68
CA SER A 67 -4.82 -1.21 7.28
C SER A 67 -4.76 -2.71 7.55
N PHE A 68 -3.59 -3.33 7.42
CA PHE A 68 -3.47 -4.78 7.57
C PHE A 68 -2.05 -5.21 7.92
N ILE A 69 -1.95 -6.46 8.41
CA ILE A 69 -0.69 -7.15 8.65
C ILE A 69 -0.71 -8.46 7.88
N THR A 70 0.38 -8.77 7.17
CA THR A 70 0.59 -10.06 6.50
C THR A 70 1.50 -10.97 7.32
N ASP A 71 1.48 -12.26 7.00
CA ASP A 71 2.56 -13.18 7.36
C ASP A 71 3.77 -13.04 6.41
N GLY A 72 4.77 -13.90 6.59
CA GLY A 72 5.96 -13.94 5.74
C GLY A 72 5.73 -14.41 4.31
N CYS A 73 4.59 -15.02 4.01
CA CYS A 73 4.21 -15.48 2.67
C CYS A 73 3.30 -14.50 1.93
N GLY A 74 2.91 -13.40 2.58
CA GLY A 74 2.03 -12.38 2.00
C GLY A 74 0.55 -12.60 2.24
N GLU A 75 0.16 -13.61 3.04
CA GLU A 75 -1.23 -13.82 3.43
C GLU A 75 -1.64 -12.85 4.53
N ILE A 76 -2.84 -12.27 4.40
CA ILE A 76 -3.34 -11.31 5.39
C ILE A 76 -3.75 -12.04 6.66
N GLN A 77 -3.06 -11.75 7.76
CA GLN A 77 -3.35 -12.30 9.08
C GLN A 77 -4.49 -11.55 9.76
N ILE A 78 -4.49 -10.24 9.63
CA ILE A 78 -5.50 -9.37 10.23
C ILE A 78 -5.62 -8.08 9.43
N SER A 79 -6.83 -7.55 9.31
CA SER A 79 -7.08 -6.28 8.63
C SER A 79 -8.21 -5.50 9.31
N MET A 80 -8.16 -4.18 9.11
CA MET A 80 -9.20 -3.24 9.51
C MET A 80 -10.15 -2.94 8.36
N GLY A 81 -11.31 -2.41 8.70
CA GLY A 81 -12.29 -1.92 7.74
C GLY A 81 -11.87 -0.62 7.05
N ARG A 82 -12.68 -0.20 6.08
CA ARG A 82 -12.40 1.01 5.28
C ARG A 82 -12.53 2.33 6.05
N GLN A 83 -13.35 2.33 7.09
CA GLN A 83 -13.67 3.53 7.89
C GLN A 83 -13.37 3.31 9.37
N GLU A 84 -12.66 2.26 9.67
CA GLU A 84 -12.36 1.86 11.04
C GLU A 84 -11.07 2.52 11.52
N GLU A 85 -11.17 3.27 12.62
CA GLU A 85 -10.03 3.79 13.36
C GLU A 85 -9.68 2.84 14.50
N GLY A 86 -8.38 2.64 14.74
CA GLY A 86 -7.94 1.77 15.83
C GLY A 86 -6.54 1.22 15.60
N PHE A 87 -6.29 0.09 16.22
CA PHE A 87 -5.03 -0.62 16.08
C PHE A 87 -5.28 -2.12 15.90
N ILE A 88 -4.34 -2.78 15.23
CA ILE A 88 -4.26 -4.23 15.11
C ILE A 88 -2.85 -4.67 15.50
N ALA A 89 -2.73 -5.89 16.00
CA ALA A 89 -1.46 -6.47 16.41
C ALA A 89 -1.37 -7.92 15.94
N ALA A 90 -0.15 -8.34 15.60
CA ALA A 90 0.17 -9.72 15.29
C ALA A 90 1.49 -10.08 15.96
N THR A 91 1.69 -11.36 16.26
CA THR A 91 2.93 -11.88 16.83
C THR A 91 3.59 -12.80 15.83
N PHE A 92 4.90 -12.66 15.68
CA PHE A 92 5.71 -13.48 14.77
C PHE A 92 6.89 -14.10 15.52
N ASP A 93 7.20 -15.34 15.17
CA ASP A 93 8.44 -15.99 15.54
C ASP A 93 9.52 -15.56 14.53
N LEU A 94 10.49 -14.78 14.99
CA LEU A 94 11.53 -14.23 14.12
C LEU A 94 12.55 -15.30 13.69
N ASP A 95 12.78 -16.31 14.51
CA ASP A 95 13.67 -17.42 14.17
C ASP A 95 13.05 -18.27 13.06
N GLN A 96 11.74 -18.57 13.17
CA GLN A 96 11.00 -19.28 12.12
C GLN A 96 11.01 -18.49 10.80
N LEU A 97 10.78 -17.18 10.86
CA LEU A 97 10.84 -16.33 9.65
C LEU A 97 12.23 -16.37 9.00
N MET A 98 13.29 -16.42 9.81
CA MET A 98 14.64 -16.55 9.29
C MET A 98 14.88 -17.90 8.61
N GLU A 99 14.44 -18.99 9.24
CA GLU A 99 14.52 -20.34 8.66
C GLU A 99 13.75 -20.43 7.34
N ASP A 100 12.53 -19.91 7.28
CA ASP A 100 11.72 -19.87 6.08
C ASP A 100 12.44 -19.12 4.95
N ARG A 101 12.99 -17.95 5.22
CA ARG A 101 13.75 -17.16 4.23
C ARG A 101 14.98 -17.89 3.71
N LEU A 102 15.69 -18.60 4.58
CA LEU A 102 16.87 -19.39 4.21
C LEU A 102 16.47 -20.61 3.37
N SER A 103 15.37 -21.29 3.71
CA SER A 103 14.90 -22.47 2.99
C SER A 103 14.42 -22.15 1.58
N TRP A 104 13.71 -21.04 1.39
CA TRP A 104 13.22 -20.61 0.07
C TRP A 104 14.34 -20.10 -0.84
N GLY A 105 15.40 -19.54 -0.27
CA GLY A 105 16.60 -19.12 -1.01
C GLY A 105 16.41 -17.92 -1.95
N LEU A 106 15.29 -17.21 -1.94
CA LEU A 106 14.99 -16.12 -2.88
C LEU A 106 16.08 -15.04 -2.91
N PHE A 107 16.63 -14.69 -1.74
CA PHE A 107 17.70 -13.69 -1.66
C PHE A 107 19.06 -14.26 -2.11
N ARG A 108 19.37 -15.50 -1.70
CA ARG A 108 20.60 -16.20 -2.05
C ARG A 108 20.77 -16.41 -3.56
N ASP A 109 19.67 -16.77 -4.22
CA ASP A 109 19.67 -17.21 -5.62
C ASP A 109 19.58 -16.04 -6.62
N ARG A 110 19.60 -14.80 -6.12
CA ARG A 110 19.67 -13.61 -6.99
C ARG A 110 20.95 -13.60 -7.81
N ARG A 111 20.86 -13.03 -8.97
CA ARG A 111 21.97 -12.88 -9.93
C ARG A 111 22.31 -11.40 -10.15
N PRO A 112 22.83 -10.66 -9.14
CA PRO A 112 23.09 -9.22 -9.25
C PRO A 112 24.02 -8.87 -10.42
N GLU A 113 24.94 -9.77 -10.78
CA GLU A 113 25.84 -9.62 -11.92
C GLU A 113 25.11 -9.54 -13.27
N MET A 114 23.86 -10.00 -13.34
CA MET A 114 23.04 -9.95 -14.55
C MET A 114 22.23 -8.65 -14.67
N TYR A 115 22.15 -7.85 -13.61
CA TYR A 115 21.26 -6.69 -13.55
C TYR A 115 21.90 -5.39 -14.07
N GLY A 116 23.20 -5.40 -14.40
CA GLY A 116 23.93 -4.21 -14.83
C GLY A 116 23.37 -3.52 -16.08
N LYS A 117 22.58 -4.23 -16.89
CA LYS A 117 21.89 -3.65 -18.07
C LYS A 117 20.56 -2.97 -17.73
N LEU A 118 20.11 -3.07 -16.48
CA LEU A 118 18.86 -2.46 -16.00
C LEU A 118 19.10 -1.12 -15.31
N LEU A 119 20.35 -0.77 -15.10
CA LEU A 119 20.84 0.48 -14.52
C LEU A 119 21.42 1.34 -15.63
#